data_2a9f2df2b113e9bb8bb4eeae575379ea
#
_entry.id   2a9f2df2b113e9bb8bb4eeae575379ea
#
_cell.length_a   1.000
_cell.length_b   1.000
_cell.length_c   1.000
_cell.angle_alpha   90.00
_cell.angle_beta   90.00
_cell.angle_gamma   90.00
#
_symmetry.space_group_name_H-M   'P 1'
#
loop_
_entity.id
_entity.type
_entity.pdbx_description
1 polymer ?
#
loop_
_entity_poly.entity_id
_entity_poly.type
_entity_poly.pdbx_seq_one_letter_code
_entity_poly.pdbx_strand_id
1 'polypeptide(L)'
;MLVVVLAYIVTLFGYWWLSGSAKELEASGEGNGSETTVLITLQALRTVDYKVDAKVLVIPADSLVDEKLDTLKEDIAVRLHPWNSLGDLKFPAGAAPAEVTTTIDVDGDVNTWPFDRYQTQGISADLLVGEGDDRKIIPAKVQIAGALQGWDLSSEQVAPSPAAKGDGDATQVTFSRALGPLAFDLGIVIVLLTLPTIAIFTSVLVITRRKQFQMPFATWYAAMLFAIVPLRNILPGAPPPGAWIDMALVLWVIVALVAAMVMVVISWFKQVD
;
A
#
# COMPACT_ATOMS: atom_id res chain seq x y z
N MET A 1 32.42 -11.35 -13.59
CA MET A 1 32.45 -11.06 -12.14
C MET A 1 32.37 -9.55 -11.86
N LEU A 2 33.18 -8.69 -12.46
CA LEU A 2 33.16 -7.22 -12.26
C LEU A 2 31.78 -6.60 -12.54
N VAL A 3 31.11 -6.98 -13.64
CA VAL A 3 29.77 -6.47 -14.01
C VAL A 3 28.70 -6.80 -12.97
N VAL A 4 28.74 -8.01 -12.39
CA VAL A 4 27.80 -8.44 -11.35
C VAL A 4 28.01 -7.63 -10.07
N VAL A 5 29.27 -7.42 -9.68
CA VAL A 5 29.61 -6.60 -8.50
C VAL A 5 29.19 -5.14 -8.71
N LEU A 6 29.40 -4.59 -9.88
CA LEU A 6 29.00 -3.23 -10.23
C LEU A 6 27.48 -3.07 -10.25
N ALA A 7 26.76 -4.03 -10.82
CA ALA A 7 25.30 -4.07 -10.78
C ALA A 7 24.77 -4.14 -9.35
N TYR A 8 25.38 -4.96 -8.48
CA TYR A 8 25.05 -5.07 -7.08
C TYR A 8 25.24 -3.75 -6.33
N ILE A 9 26.40 -3.07 -6.53
CA ILE A 9 26.66 -1.78 -5.91
C ILE A 9 25.66 -0.72 -6.38
N VAL A 10 25.35 -0.67 -7.68
CA VAL A 10 24.35 0.24 -8.26
C VAL A 10 22.96 -0.02 -7.67
N THR A 11 22.59 -1.29 -7.47
CA THR A 11 21.31 -1.67 -6.87
C THR A 11 21.23 -1.23 -5.41
N LEU A 12 22.31 -1.44 -4.62
CA LEU A 12 22.34 -1.00 -3.22
C LEU A 12 22.27 0.52 -3.09
N PHE A 13 23.04 1.23 -3.92
CA PHE A 13 23.03 2.70 -3.93
C PHE A 13 21.68 3.25 -4.38
N GLY A 14 21.09 2.65 -5.42
CA GLY A 14 19.76 2.99 -5.91
C GLY A 14 18.69 2.76 -4.84
N TYR A 15 18.74 1.62 -4.15
CA TYR A 15 17.83 1.33 -3.04
C TYR A 15 17.98 2.33 -1.89
N TRP A 16 19.21 2.64 -1.47
CA TRP A 16 19.46 3.62 -0.41
C TRP A 16 18.94 5.01 -0.78
N TRP A 17 19.11 5.44 -2.02
CA TRP A 17 18.57 6.71 -2.49
C TRP A 17 17.04 6.71 -2.55
N LEU A 18 16.44 5.66 -3.08
CA LEU A 18 14.98 5.55 -3.28
C LEU A 18 14.23 5.27 -1.97
N SER A 19 14.84 4.60 -1.00
CA SER A 19 14.20 4.27 0.29
C SER A 19 13.97 5.50 1.18
N GLY A 20 14.75 6.56 1.00
CA GLY A 20 14.58 7.83 1.73
C GLY A 20 13.60 8.82 1.08
N SER A 21 12.94 8.44 -0.01
CA SER A 21 12.09 9.35 -0.80
C SER A 21 10.58 9.20 -0.53
N ALA A 22 10.16 8.28 0.34
CA ALA A 22 8.74 8.15 0.68
C ALA A 22 8.24 9.45 1.33
N LYS A 23 7.19 10.02 0.75
CA LYS A 23 6.60 11.25 1.25
C LYS A 23 5.64 10.92 2.39
N GLU A 24 5.95 11.50 3.55
CA GLU A 24 5.14 11.40 4.75
C GLU A 24 4.22 12.62 4.86
N LEU A 25 3.11 12.47 5.56
CA LEU A 25 2.29 13.58 5.99
C LEU A 25 2.64 13.92 7.43
N GLU A 26 3.17 15.11 7.62
CA GLU A 26 3.42 15.67 8.96
C GLU A 26 2.20 16.43 9.44
N ALA A 27 1.86 16.28 10.72
CA ALA A 27 0.84 17.12 11.34
C ALA A 27 1.29 18.59 11.30
N SER A 28 0.44 19.46 10.76
CA SER A 28 0.75 20.90 10.64
C SER A 28 0.64 21.60 12.00
N GLY A 29 1.64 21.44 12.87
CA GLY A 29 1.81 22.17 14.12
C GLY A 29 1.13 21.55 15.33
N GLU A 30 1.68 21.85 16.51
CA GLU A 30 1.06 21.54 17.81
C GLU A 30 -0.22 22.36 17.96
N GLY A 31 -1.25 21.74 18.58
CA GLY A 31 -2.51 22.46 18.90
C GLY A 31 -2.20 23.71 19.75
N ASN A 32 -2.77 24.82 19.36
CA ASN A 32 -2.52 26.14 19.97
C ASN A 32 -3.18 26.29 21.35
N GLY A 33 -3.69 25.23 21.99
CA GLY A 33 -4.44 25.29 23.26
C GLY A 33 -5.79 26.01 23.17
N SER A 34 -5.98 26.87 22.16
CA SER A 34 -7.22 27.64 21.98
C SER A 34 -8.29 26.89 21.19
N GLU A 35 -7.89 25.92 20.33
CA GLU A 35 -8.80 25.18 19.47
C GLU A 35 -8.60 23.67 19.65
N THR A 36 -9.72 22.93 19.66
CA THR A 36 -9.65 21.47 19.70
C THR A 36 -9.21 20.94 18.35
N THR A 37 -8.20 20.07 18.39
CA THR A 37 -7.66 19.41 17.20
C THR A 37 -7.98 17.92 17.22
N VAL A 38 -8.46 17.39 16.11
CA VAL A 38 -8.62 15.95 15.88
C VAL A 38 -7.44 15.49 15.03
N LEU A 39 -6.51 14.78 15.66
CA LEU A 39 -5.34 14.21 14.98
C LEU A 39 -5.68 12.81 14.49
N ILE A 40 -5.56 12.60 13.18
CA ILE A 40 -5.77 11.31 12.52
C ILE A 40 -4.42 10.81 12.03
N THR A 41 -3.90 9.75 12.63
CA THR A 41 -2.62 9.14 12.25
C THR A 41 -2.89 7.89 11.41
N LEU A 42 -2.52 7.94 10.13
CA LEU A 42 -2.64 6.81 9.21
C LEU A 42 -1.56 5.76 9.50
N GLN A 43 -1.93 4.47 9.53
CA GLN A 43 -1.02 3.40 9.96
C GLN A 43 -0.72 2.37 8.88
N ALA A 44 -1.76 1.85 8.20
CA ALA A 44 -1.61 0.82 7.18
C ALA A 44 -2.70 0.94 6.12
N LEU A 45 -2.32 0.82 4.85
CA LEU A 45 -3.27 0.74 3.74
C LEU A 45 -3.52 -0.72 3.37
N ARG A 46 -4.76 -1.17 3.49
CA ARG A 46 -5.23 -2.49 3.09
C ARG A 46 -5.89 -2.40 1.72
N THR A 47 -5.08 -2.57 0.68
CA THR A 47 -5.50 -2.36 -0.71
C THR A 47 -6.62 -3.28 -1.17
N VAL A 48 -6.61 -4.54 -0.71
CA VAL A 48 -7.63 -5.55 -1.06
C VAL A 48 -8.96 -5.28 -0.38
N ASP A 49 -8.93 -4.73 0.84
CA ASP A 49 -10.13 -4.40 1.62
C ASP A 49 -10.65 -2.99 1.33
N TYR A 50 -9.89 -2.20 0.56
CA TYR A 50 -10.18 -0.78 0.29
C TYR A 50 -10.33 0.04 1.58
N LYS A 51 -9.42 -0.16 2.54
CA LYS A 51 -9.43 0.50 3.84
C LYS A 51 -8.05 0.97 4.25
N VAL A 52 -8.01 2.08 4.96
CA VAL A 52 -6.83 2.54 5.69
C VAL A 52 -7.08 2.47 7.18
N ASP A 53 -6.16 1.86 7.91
CA ASP A 53 -6.17 1.83 9.37
C ASP A 53 -5.68 3.17 9.88
N ALA A 54 -6.42 3.75 10.80
CA ALA A 54 -6.13 5.06 11.37
C ALA A 54 -6.29 5.05 12.89
N LYS A 55 -5.48 5.85 13.57
CA LYS A 55 -5.66 6.21 14.98
C LYS A 55 -6.15 7.63 15.07
N VAL A 56 -7.15 7.84 15.88
CA VAL A 56 -7.76 9.14 16.13
C VAL A 56 -7.50 9.55 17.57
N LEU A 57 -6.90 10.71 17.74
CA LEU A 57 -6.66 11.34 19.05
C LEU A 57 -7.30 12.71 19.05
N VAL A 58 -8.01 13.04 20.12
CA VAL A 58 -8.50 14.40 20.37
C VAL A 58 -7.47 15.13 21.21
N ILE A 59 -7.01 16.27 20.73
CA ILE A 59 -6.21 17.24 21.48
C ILE A 59 -7.18 18.36 21.84
N PRO A 60 -7.76 18.34 23.07
CA PRO A 60 -8.80 19.27 23.45
C PRO A 60 -8.24 20.67 23.71
N ALA A 61 -9.07 21.69 23.48
CA ALA A 61 -8.76 23.03 23.90
C ALA A 61 -8.70 23.12 25.45
N ASP A 62 -7.95 24.07 26.00
CA ASP A 62 -7.76 24.29 27.46
C ASP A 62 -9.09 24.42 28.19
N SER A 63 -10.12 24.95 27.55
CA SER A 63 -11.46 25.08 28.11
C SER A 63 -12.13 23.74 28.44
N LEU A 64 -11.77 22.66 27.72
CA LEU A 64 -12.35 21.33 27.86
C LEU A 64 -11.53 20.40 28.77
N VAL A 65 -10.35 20.86 29.25
CA VAL A 65 -9.44 20.07 30.10
C VAL A 65 -9.48 20.62 31.55
N ASP A 66 -9.47 19.72 32.52
CA ASP A 66 -9.17 20.05 33.90
C ASP A 66 -7.64 20.11 34.06
N GLU A 67 -7.11 21.32 34.19
CA GLU A 67 -5.65 21.57 34.31
C GLU A 67 -4.98 20.83 35.48
N LYS A 68 -5.74 20.45 36.54
CA LYS A 68 -5.18 19.77 37.72
C LYS A 68 -5.06 18.26 37.51
N LEU A 69 -5.95 17.68 36.73
CA LEU A 69 -6.06 16.26 36.56
C LEU A 69 -5.66 15.80 35.16
N ASP A 70 -5.45 16.73 34.24
CA ASP A 70 -5.15 16.47 32.83
C ASP A 70 -6.19 15.56 32.15
N THR A 71 -7.46 15.75 32.50
CA THR A 71 -8.61 14.95 32.07
C THR A 71 -9.66 15.82 31.40
N LEU A 72 -10.54 15.19 30.61
CA LEU A 72 -11.67 15.87 30.00
C LEU A 72 -12.72 16.28 31.04
N LYS A 73 -13.23 17.48 30.95
CA LYS A 73 -14.32 17.99 31.80
C LYS A 73 -15.69 17.42 31.42
N GLU A 74 -15.90 17.18 30.12
CA GLU A 74 -17.15 16.71 29.53
C GLU A 74 -16.89 15.55 28.57
N ASP A 75 -17.93 14.76 28.33
CA ASP A 75 -17.88 13.72 27.30
C ASP A 75 -17.68 14.34 25.92
N ILE A 76 -16.71 13.83 25.20
CA ILE A 76 -16.42 14.20 23.82
C ILE A 76 -16.67 13.01 22.92
N ALA A 77 -17.34 13.23 21.80
CA ALA A 77 -17.44 12.25 20.72
C ALA A 77 -17.00 12.87 19.40
N VAL A 78 -16.20 12.14 18.63
CA VAL A 78 -15.75 12.53 17.29
C VAL A 78 -16.52 11.73 16.26
N ARG A 79 -17.23 12.40 15.38
CA ARG A 79 -17.90 11.83 14.23
C ARG A 79 -17.09 12.15 12.97
N LEU A 80 -16.50 11.13 12.37
CA LEU A 80 -15.74 11.30 11.13
C LEU A 80 -16.68 11.27 9.91
N HIS A 81 -16.34 12.04 8.91
CA HIS A 81 -16.91 12.01 7.57
C HIS A 81 -15.78 11.75 6.56
N PRO A 82 -15.85 10.71 5.71
CA PRO A 82 -16.90 9.67 5.68
C PRO A 82 -16.95 8.85 6.96
N TRP A 83 -18.07 8.13 7.16
CA TRP A 83 -18.25 7.26 8.32
C TRP A 83 -17.11 6.25 8.46
N ASN A 84 -16.62 6.09 9.66
CA ASN A 84 -15.65 5.08 10.03
C ASN A 84 -16.35 3.78 10.49
N SER A 85 -15.58 2.71 10.69
CA SER A 85 -16.12 1.40 11.09
C SER A 85 -16.74 1.36 12.49
N LEU A 86 -16.45 2.33 13.36
CA LEU A 86 -16.89 2.35 14.76
C LEU A 86 -18.04 3.33 15.01
N GLY A 87 -18.37 4.22 14.06
CA GLY A 87 -19.31 5.31 14.25
C GLY A 87 -18.70 6.46 15.09
N ASP A 88 -19.44 6.98 16.07
CA ASP A 88 -18.94 8.05 16.92
C ASP A 88 -17.84 7.53 17.87
N LEU A 89 -16.64 8.10 17.78
CA LEU A 89 -15.50 7.76 18.63
C LEU A 89 -15.65 8.50 19.96
N LYS A 90 -15.72 7.78 21.07
CA LYS A 90 -16.06 8.32 22.39
C LYS A 90 -14.81 8.54 23.24
N PHE A 91 -14.74 9.71 23.86
CA PHE A 91 -13.72 10.12 24.84
C PHE A 91 -14.44 10.57 26.10
N PRO A 92 -14.48 9.74 27.16
CA PRO A 92 -15.30 9.99 28.35
C PRO A 92 -14.72 11.09 29.23
N ALA A 93 -15.59 11.85 29.89
CA ALA A 93 -15.23 12.78 30.92
C ALA A 93 -14.46 12.10 32.06
N GLY A 94 -13.56 12.84 32.72
CA GLY A 94 -12.71 12.31 33.78
C GLY A 94 -11.58 11.41 33.36
N ALA A 95 -11.43 11.13 32.04
CA ALA A 95 -10.32 10.38 31.48
C ALA A 95 -9.41 11.29 30.64
N ALA A 96 -8.13 10.96 30.58
CA ALA A 96 -7.23 11.58 29.59
C ALA A 96 -7.59 11.08 28.18
N PRO A 97 -7.52 11.95 27.15
CA PRO A 97 -7.76 11.52 25.76
C PRO A 97 -6.78 10.42 25.36
N ALA A 98 -7.31 9.31 24.83
CA ALA A 98 -6.51 8.19 24.37
C ALA A 98 -6.75 7.94 22.88
N GLU A 99 -5.75 7.36 22.21
CA GLU A 99 -5.88 6.99 20.79
C GLU A 99 -6.98 5.93 20.59
N VAL A 100 -7.88 6.17 19.66
CA VAL A 100 -8.89 5.20 19.22
C VAL A 100 -8.55 4.73 17.81
N THR A 101 -8.37 3.43 17.66
CA THR A 101 -8.09 2.83 16.34
C THR A 101 -9.39 2.60 15.57
N THR A 102 -9.44 3.03 14.33
CA THR A 102 -10.58 2.85 13.42
C THR A 102 -10.10 2.59 12.00
N THR A 103 -11.04 2.40 11.08
CA THR A 103 -10.74 2.26 9.65
C THR A 103 -11.55 3.27 8.84
N ILE A 104 -10.92 3.80 7.80
CA ILE A 104 -11.52 4.73 6.84
C ILE A 104 -11.52 4.05 5.47
N ASP A 105 -12.62 4.17 4.74
CA ASP A 105 -12.73 3.61 3.39
C ASP A 105 -11.91 4.44 2.39
N VAL A 106 -11.30 3.76 1.43
CA VAL A 106 -10.53 4.37 0.35
C VAL A 106 -11.03 3.87 -1.00
N ASP A 107 -11.01 4.74 -1.99
CA ASP A 107 -11.33 4.42 -3.38
C ASP A 107 -10.04 4.15 -4.16
N GLY A 108 -10.03 3.15 -5.02
CA GLY A 108 -8.87 2.79 -5.84
C GLY A 108 -9.10 1.53 -6.66
N ASP A 109 -8.10 1.10 -7.42
CA ASP A 109 -8.15 -0.13 -8.20
C ASP A 109 -6.89 -0.96 -8.02
N VAL A 110 -6.99 -2.01 -7.23
CA VAL A 110 -5.90 -2.97 -6.95
C VAL A 110 -5.43 -3.71 -8.21
N ASN A 111 -6.27 -3.77 -9.26
CA ASN A 111 -5.90 -4.43 -10.50
C ASN A 111 -4.88 -3.66 -11.33
N THR A 112 -4.70 -2.36 -11.08
CA THR A 112 -3.70 -1.53 -11.79
C THR A 112 -2.30 -1.62 -11.20
N TRP A 113 -2.08 -2.53 -10.24
CA TRP A 113 -0.76 -2.79 -9.68
C TRP A 113 0.33 -2.93 -10.79
N PRO A 114 1.55 -2.40 -10.66
CA PRO A 114 2.12 -1.65 -9.52
C PRO A 114 1.94 -0.13 -9.61
N PHE A 115 1.03 0.36 -10.45
CA PHE A 115 0.73 1.78 -10.65
C PHE A 115 -0.58 2.17 -9.98
N ASP A 116 -1.07 1.33 -9.06
CA ASP A 116 -2.29 1.53 -8.31
C ASP A 116 -2.19 2.78 -7.41
N ARG A 117 -3.31 3.51 -7.37
CA ARG A 117 -3.50 4.68 -6.54
C ARG A 117 -4.77 4.53 -5.74
N TYR A 118 -4.73 5.02 -4.53
CA TYR A 118 -5.88 5.02 -3.63
C TYR A 118 -6.08 6.43 -3.11
N GLN A 119 -7.33 6.77 -2.82
CA GLN A 119 -7.66 8.07 -2.25
C GLN A 119 -8.80 7.93 -1.27
N THR A 120 -8.75 8.70 -0.18
CA THR A 120 -9.90 8.85 0.70
C THR A 120 -10.90 9.79 0.07
N GLN A 121 -12.16 9.73 0.49
CA GLN A 121 -13.03 10.90 0.37
C GLN A 121 -12.50 12.02 1.27
N GLY A 122 -13.03 13.23 1.11
CA GLY A 122 -12.63 14.33 1.99
C GLY A 122 -12.93 14.00 3.46
N ILE A 123 -11.88 13.84 4.26
CA ILE A 123 -11.99 13.53 5.69
C ILE A 123 -12.24 14.83 6.44
N SER A 124 -13.37 14.89 7.15
CA SER A 124 -13.72 15.95 8.10
C SER A 124 -14.23 15.34 9.41
N ALA A 125 -14.32 16.10 10.46
CA ALA A 125 -14.79 15.64 11.76
C ALA A 125 -15.73 16.64 12.40
N ASP A 126 -16.85 16.15 12.93
CA ASP A 126 -17.71 16.88 13.85
C ASP A 126 -17.33 16.51 15.30
N LEU A 127 -17.04 17.50 16.12
CA LEU A 127 -16.81 17.32 17.54
C LEU A 127 -18.10 17.54 18.30
N LEU A 128 -18.56 16.52 19.01
CA LEU A 128 -19.78 16.57 19.82
C LEU A 128 -19.37 16.58 21.30
N VAL A 129 -19.76 17.63 22.02
CA VAL A 129 -19.45 17.77 23.45
C VAL A 129 -20.73 17.74 24.26
N GLY A 130 -20.74 17.02 25.38
CA GLY A 130 -21.86 16.79 26.27
C GLY A 130 -22.49 15.42 26.15
N GLU A 131 -23.53 15.16 26.93
CA GLU A 131 -24.22 13.85 26.99
C GLU A 131 -25.60 13.89 26.31
N GLY A 132 -26.05 12.77 25.82
CA GLY A 132 -27.42 12.56 25.29
C GLY A 132 -27.81 13.47 24.14
N ASP A 133 -29.02 14.03 24.23
CA ASP A 133 -29.59 14.89 23.19
C ASP A 133 -29.13 16.37 23.30
N ASP A 134 -28.49 16.74 24.39
CA ASP A 134 -27.98 18.11 24.64
C ASP A 134 -26.57 18.34 24.05
N ARG A 135 -26.06 17.39 23.28
CA ARG A 135 -24.75 17.50 22.62
C ARG A 135 -24.66 18.72 21.71
N LYS A 136 -23.59 19.49 21.90
CA LYS A 136 -23.27 20.65 21.05
C LYS A 136 -22.19 20.27 20.08
N ILE A 137 -22.34 20.70 18.82
CA ILE A 137 -21.28 20.59 17.80
C ILE A 137 -20.35 21.79 17.99
N ILE A 138 -19.06 21.51 18.18
CA ILE A 138 -18.01 22.50 18.30
C ILE A 138 -17.07 22.39 17.10
N PRO A 139 -16.58 23.51 16.55
CA PRO A 139 -15.57 23.47 15.51
C PRO A 139 -14.31 22.73 15.99
N ALA A 140 -13.77 21.86 15.17
CA ALA A 140 -12.51 21.18 15.43
C ALA A 140 -11.64 21.22 14.18
N LYS A 141 -10.34 21.44 14.38
CA LYS A 141 -9.37 21.37 13.30
C LYS A 141 -8.97 19.92 13.08
N VAL A 142 -9.14 19.43 11.86
CA VAL A 142 -8.66 18.08 11.49
C VAL A 142 -7.22 18.17 11.00
N GLN A 143 -6.33 17.36 11.58
CA GLN A 143 -4.97 17.19 11.12
C GLN A 143 -4.74 15.73 10.79
N ILE A 144 -4.15 15.48 9.62
CA ILE A 144 -3.84 14.11 9.16
C ILE A 144 -2.33 13.98 9.07
N ALA A 145 -1.81 12.95 9.74
CA ALA A 145 -0.40 12.58 9.71
C ALA A 145 -0.25 11.10 9.38
N GLY A 146 0.93 10.71 8.95
CA GLY A 146 1.25 9.30 8.76
C GLY A 146 2.39 9.08 7.80
N ALA A 147 3.08 7.97 8.03
CA ALA A 147 4.13 7.43 7.18
C ALA A 147 3.79 5.96 6.91
N LEU A 148 3.50 5.62 5.66
CA LEU A 148 3.15 4.27 5.28
C LEU A 148 4.26 3.66 4.44
N GLN A 149 4.78 2.52 4.90
CA GLN A 149 5.85 1.84 4.18
C GLN A 149 5.41 1.46 2.76
N GLY A 150 6.17 1.92 1.77
CA GLY A 150 5.92 1.62 0.36
C GLY A 150 4.92 2.55 -0.32
N TRP A 151 4.45 3.59 0.36
CA TRP A 151 3.49 4.55 -0.16
C TRP A 151 3.97 5.99 0.01
N ASP A 152 3.78 6.77 -1.04
CA ASP A 152 3.89 8.22 -1.00
C ASP A 152 2.51 8.79 -0.68
N LEU A 153 2.44 9.63 0.35
CA LEU A 153 1.22 10.29 0.76
C LEU A 153 1.20 11.74 0.26
N SER A 154 0.04 12.17 -0.18
CA SER A 154 -0.23 13.58 -0.47
C SER A 154 -1.62 13.94 0.04
N SER A 155 -1.78 15.18 0.52
CA SER A 155 -3.07 15.68 0.98
C SER A 155 -3.48 16.92 0.19
N GLU A 156 -4.78 17.02 -0.04
CA GLU A 156 -5.42 18.17 -0.69
C GLU A 156 -6.65 18.57 0.11
N GLN A 157 -6.87 19.88 0.27
CA GLN A 157 -8.11 20.38 0.88
C GLN A 157 -9.23 20.36 -0.15
N VAL A 158 -10.34 19.78 0.25
CA VAL A 158 -11.53 19.63 -0.59
C VAL A 158 -12.77 20.14 0.15
N ALA A 159 -13.84 20.37 -0.57
CA ALA A 159 -15.11 20.76 0.06
C ALA A 159 -15.58 19.67 1.03
N PRO A 160 -16.05 20.03 2.24
CA PRO A 160 -16.56 19.08 3.20
C PRO A 160 -17.79 18.32 2.66
N SER A 161 -17.99 17.13 3.19
CA SER A 161 -19.20 16.34 2.87
C SER A 161 -20.46 17.11 3.26
N PRO A 162 -21.54 17.05 2.48
CA PRO A 162 -22.83 17.65 2.85
C PRO A 162 -23.40 17.11 4.18
N ALA A 163 -22.91 15.99 4.66
CA ALA A 163 -23.29 15.39 5.94
C ALA A 163 -22.54 15.99 7.14
N ALA A 164 -21.38 16.62 6.92
CA ALA A 164 -20.63 17.32 7.96
C ALA A 164 -21.40 18.58 8.38
N LYS A 165 -21.53 18.78 9.68
CA LYS A 165 -22.23 19.93 10.25
C LYS A 165 -21.28 20.96 10.85
N GLY A 166 -20.00 20.62 11.00
CA GLY A 166 -18.95 21.54 11.40
C GLY A 166 -18.45 22.39 10.23
N ASP A 167 -17.97 23.60 10.52
CA ASP A 167 -17.40 24.53 9.53
C ASP A 167 -15.95 24.16 9.12
N GLY A 168 -15.52 22.92 9.37
CA GLY A 168 -14.14 22.49 9.10
C GLY A 168 -13.92 22.11 7.64
N ASP A 169 -12.73 22.47 7.13
CA ASP A 169 -12.26 21.98 5.84
C ASP A 169 -12.12 20.45 5.84
N ALA A 170 -12.40 19.84 4.71
CA ALA A 170 -12.15 18.41 4.52
C ALA A 170 -10.81 18.19 3.83
N THR A 171 -10.08 17.18 4.26
CA THR A 171 -8.79 16.82 3.67
C THR A 171 -8.89 15.46 2.97
N GLN A 172 -8.62 15.45 1.67
CA GLN A 172 -8.49 14.21 0.90
C GLN A 172 -7.03 13.76 0.93
N VAL A 173 -6.80 12.47 1.19
CA VAL A 173 -5.47 11.86 1.17
C VAL A 173 -5.37 10.93 -0.02
N THR A 174 -4.31 11.10 -0.79
CA THR A 174 -3.96 10.23 -1.92
C THR A 174 -2.74 9.40 -1.57
N PHE A 175 -2.82 8.11 -1.84
CA PHE A 175 -1.75 7.13 -1.67
C PHE A 175 -1.28 6.68 -3.06
N SER A 176 0.00 6.84 -3.35
CA SER A 176 0.64 6.33 -4.56
C SER A 176 1.86 5.49 -4.19
N ARG A 177 2.21 4.53 -5.03
CA ARG A 177 3.35 3.66 -4.72
C ARG A 177 4.66 4.45 -4.72
N ALA A 178 5.46 4.25 -3.69
CA ALA A 178 6.79 4.84 -3.59
C ALA A 178 7.75 4.18 -4.60
N LEU A 179 8.74 4.95 -5.06
CA LEU A 179 9.69 4.50 -6.09
C LEU A 179 10.54 3.29 -5.67
N GLY A 180 10.84 3.14 -4.37
CA GLY A 180 11.65 2.02 -3.88
C GLY A 180 11.03 0.65 -4.17
N PRO A 181 9.80 0.36 -3.69
CA PRO A 181 9.05 -0.84 -4.04
C PRO A 181 8.88 -1.04 -5.54
N LEU A 182 8.56 0.01 -6.30
CA LEU A 182 8.42 -0.07 -7.76
C LEU A 182 9.70 -0.56 -8.44
N ALA A 183 10.87 -0.08 -8.01
CA ALA A 183 12.15 -0.53 -8.57
C ALA A 183 12.42 -2.01 -8.29
N PHE A 184 12.05 -2.49 -7.09
CA PHE A 184 12.14 -3.90 -6.73
C PHE A 184 11.18 -4.76 -7.57
N ASP A 185 9.93 -4.33 -7.72
CA ASP A 185 8.92 -5.00 -8.53
C ASP A 185 9.39 -5.15 -9.99
N LEU A 186 9.93 -4.07 -10.57
CA LEU A 186 10.50 -4.09 -11.92
C LEU A 186 11.68 -5.08 -12.03
N GLY A 187 12.52 -5.15 -10.99
CA GLY A 187 13.61 -6.14 -10.91
C GLY A 187 13.09 -7.58 -10.99
N ILE A 188 12.05 -7.90 -10.23
CA ILE A 188 11.43 -9.23 -10.27
C ILE A 188 10.77 -9.51 -11.63
N VAL A 189 10.10 -8.54 -12.23
CA VAL A 189 9.51 -8.64 -13.57
C VAL A 189 10.59 -8.96 -14.61
N ILE A 190 11.75 -8.31 -14.55
CA ILE A 190 12.90 -8.60 -15.43
C ILE A 190 13.37 -10.05 -15.25
N VAL A 191 13.47 -10.54 -14.01
CA VAL A 191 13.83 -11.94 -13.74
C VAL A 191 12.78 -12.89 -14.32
N LEU A 192 11.49 -12.63 -14.11
CA LEU A 192 10.38 -13.41 -14.66
C LEU A 192 10.44 -13.49 -16.20
N LEU A 193 10.80 -12.41 -16.89
CA LEU A 193 10.96 -12.39 -18.34
C LEU A 193 12.25 -13.07 -18.82
N THR A 194 13.30 -13.02 -18.02
CA THR A 194 14.59 -13.63 -18.36
C THR A 194 14.51 -15.17 -18.39
N LEU A 195 13.76 -15.77 -17.46
CA LEU A 195 13.61 -17.24 -17.38
C LEU A 195 13.07 -17.85 -18.68
N PRO A 196 11.89 -17.45 -19.21
CA PRO A 196 11.38 -17.99 -20.48
C PRO A 196 12.25 -17.62 -21.67
N THR A 197 12.91 -16.46 -21.66
CA THR A 197 13.81 -16.04 -22.74
C THR A 197 14.98 -17.00 -22.88
N ILE A 198 15.65 -17.34 -21.77
CA ILE A 198 16.75 -18.31 -21.76
C ILE A 198 16.22 -19.70 -22.12
N ALA A 199 15.06 -20.09 -21.59
CA ALA A 199 14.46 -21.39 -21.90
C ALA A 199 14.12 -21.55 -23.37
N ILE A 200 13.49 -20.56 -24.01
CA ILE A 200 13.20 -20.59 -25.46
C ILE A 200 14.48 -20.58 -26.26
N PHE A 201 15.45 -19.72 -25.92
CA PHE A 201 16.73 -19.66 -26.64
C PHE A 201 17.46 -21.01 -26.64
N THR A 202 17.58 -21.66 -25.48
CA THR A 202 18.22 -22.98 -25.37
C THR A 202 17.42 -24.04 -26.12
N SER A 203 16.08 -24.01 -26.05
CA SER A 203 15.22 -24.96 -26.80
C SER A 203 15.36 -24.82 -28.31
N VAL A 204 15.48 -23.60 -28.84
CA VAL A 204 15.72 -23.35 -30.27
C VAL A 204 17.08 -23.89 -30.70
N LEU A 205 18.12 -23.74 -29.88
CA LEU A 205 19.44 -24.30 -30.18
C LEU A 205 19.41 -25.83 -30.25
N VAL A 206 18.64 -26.49 -29.40
CA VAL A 206 18.51 -27.94 -29.36
C VAL A 206 17.67 -28.46 -30.54
N ILE A 207 16.51 -27.86 -30.83
CA ILE A 207 15.63 -28.30 -31.93
C ILE A 207 16.24 -28.06 -33.31
N THR A 208 17.08 -27.01 -33.44
CA THR A 208 17.84 -26.75 -34.69
C THR A 208 19.10 -27.58 -34.80
N ARG A 209 19.31 -28.57 -33.94
CA ARG A 209 20.48 -29.46 -33.89
C ARG A 209 21.83 -28.76 -33.75
N ARG A 210 21.85 -27.48 -33.31
CA ARG A 210 23.09 -26.77 -33.03
C ARG A 210 23.72 -27.19 -31.70
N LYS A 211 22.91 -27.74 -30.78
CA LYS A 211 23.34 -28.34 -29.51
C LYS A 211 22.62 -29.67 -29.30
N GLN A 212 23.28 -30.59 -28.60
CA GLN A 212 22.68 -31.87 -28.25
C GLN A 212 21.81 -31.76 -27.04
N PHE A 213 20.72 -32.53 -26.96
CA PHE A 213 19.89 -32.68 -25.79
C PHE A 213 20.67 -33.38 -24.68
N GLN A 214 20.51 -32.89 -23.46
CA GLN A 214 21.04 -33.49 -22.23
C GLN A 214 19.93 -33.65 -21.21
N MET A 215 19.87 -34.81 -20.52
CA MET A 215 18.85 -35.09 -19.50
C MET A 215 18.64 -34.01 -18.45
N PRO A 216 19.67 -33.30 -17.95
CA PRO A 216 19.49 -32.20 -16.99
C PRO A 216 18.56 -31.07 -17.45
N PHE A 217 18.33 -30.88 -18.75
CA PHE A 217 17.43 -29.85 -19.26
C PHE A 217 16.00 -30.04 -18.75
N ALA A 218 15.48 -31.30 -18.71
CA ALA A 218 14.12 -31.55 -18.20
C ALA A 218 13.93 -31.08 -16.76
N THR A 219 14.88 -31.39 -15.88
CA THR A 219 14.88 -30.95 -14.50
C THR A 219 15.00 -29.42 -14.39
N TRP A 220 15.81 -28.83 -15.27
CA TRP A 220 16.01 -27.36 -15.28
C TRP A 220 14.73 -26.60 -15.65
N TYR A 221 14.01 -27.05 -16.70
CA TYR A 221 12.72 -26.47 -17.08
C TYR A 221 11.67 -26.65 -15.99
N ALA A 222 11.62 -27.83 -15.36
CA ALA A 222 10.71 -28.05 -14.23
C ALA A 222 11.02 -27.08 -13.07
N ALA A 223 12.29 -26.89 -12.73
CA ALA A 223 12.69 -25.95 -11.69
C ALA A 223 12.29 -24.51 -12.01
N MET A 224 12.45 -24.07 -13.29
CA MET A 224 12.00 -22.75 -13.72
C MET A 224 10.47 -22.58 -13.57
N LEU A 225 9.67 -23.57 -13.96
CA LEU A 225 8.21 -23.54 -13.79
C LEU A 225 7.81 -23.42 -12.32
N PHE A 226 8.46 -24.18 -11.43
CA PHE A 226 8.19 -24.10 -10.00
C PHE A 226 8.62 -22.76 -9.37
N ALA A 227 9.63 -22.08 -9.96
CA ALA A 227 10.10 -20.79 -9.44
C ALA A 227 9.12 -19.62 -9.70
N ILE A 228 8.22 -19.73 -10.70
CA ILE A 228 7.34 -18.62 -11.10
C ILE A 228 6.41 -18.20 -9.95
N VAL A 229 5.74 -19.16 -9.30
CA VAL A 229 4.76 -18.87 -8.26
C VAL A 229 5.40 -18.20 -7.04
N PRO A 230 6.51 -18.71 -6.46
CA PRO A 230 7.23 -18.03 -5.40
C PRO A 230 7.70 -16.61 -5.80
N LEU A 231 8.26 -16.45 -7.00
CA LEU A 231 8.70 -15.12 -7.48
C LEU A 231 7.54 -14.12 -7.57
N ARG A 232 6.39 -14.56 -8.07
CA ARG A 232 5.19 -13.73 -8.10
C ARG A 232 4.73 -13.33 -6.68
N ASN A 233 4.82 -14.23 -5.72
CA ASN A 233 4.35 -13.99 -4.35
C ASN A 233 5.30 -13.11 -3.51
N ILE A 234 6.54 -12.92 -3.95
CA ILE A 234 7.52 -12.03 -3.28
C ILE A 234 7.27 -10.56 -3.66
N LEU A 235 6.49 -10.26 -4.70
CA LEU A 235 6.22 -8.88 -5.13
C LEU A 235 5.62 -8.06 -3.99
N PRO A 236 6.19 -6.91 -3.61
CA PRO A 236 5.69 -6.05 -2.55
C PRO A 236 4.27 -5.56 -2.81
N GLY A 237 3.37 -5.81 -1.85
CA GLY A 237 1.96 -5.47 -2.01
C GLY A 237 1.33 -6.11 -3.23
N ALA A 238 1.70 -7.36 -3.52
CA ALA A 238 1.18 -8.12 -4.65
C ALA A 238 -0.36 -8.06 -4.69
N PRO A 239 -0.93 -7.82 -5.88
CA PRO A 239 -2.37 -7.81 -6.04
C PRO A 239 -2.96 -9.20 -5.81
N PRO A 240 -4.28 -9.32 -5.58
CA PRO A 240 -4.94 -10.60 -5.49
C PRO A 240 -4.74 -11.40 -6.79
N PRO A 241 -4.80 -12.75 -6.72
CA PRO A 241 -4.71 -13.60 -7.91
C PRO A 241 -5.78 -13.21 -8.95
N GLY A 242 -5.36 -13.11 -10.22
CA GLY A 242 -6.23 -12.72 -11.33
C GLY A 242 -6.15 -11.23 -11.71
N ALA A 243 -5.29 -10.46 -11.06
CA ALA A 243 -4.99 -9.09 -11.50
C ALA A 243 -4.37 -9.08 -12.91
N TRP A 244 -4.35 -7.90 -13.55
CA TRP A 244 -3.82 -7.77 -14.92
C TRP A 244 -2.41 -8.33 -15.09
N ILE A 245 -1.54 -8.19 -14.07
CA ILE A 245 -0.17 -8.67 -14.10
C ILE A 245 -0.10 -10.21 -14.24
N ASP A 246 -1.04 -10.93 -13.62
CA ASP A 246 -1.12 -12.38 -13.75
C ASP A 246 -1.51 -12.79 -15.17
N MET A 247 -2.43 -12.05 -15.78
CA MET A 247 -2.92 -12.30 -17.14
C MET A 247 -1.93 -11.82 -18.22
N ALA A 248 -1.32 -10.65 -18.03
CA ALA A 248 -0.45 -10.04 -19.03
C ALA A 248 1.00 -10.52 -18.96
N LEU A 249 1.47 -10.98 -17.80
CA LEU A 249 2.85 -11.41 -17.61
C LEU A 249 2.95 -12.87 -17.17
N VAL A 250 2.44 -13.23 -16.01
CA VAL A 250 2.70 -14.54 -15.38
C VAL A 250 2.19 -15.68 -16.25
N LEU A 251 0.97 -15.56 -16.78
CA LEU A 251 0.39 -16.58 -17.67
C LEU A 251 1.28 -16.80 -18.93
N TRP A 252 1.73 -15.71 -19.55
CA TRP A 252 2.55 -15.81 -20.76
C TRP A 252 3.96 -16.34 -20.48
N VAL A 253 4.54 -16.05 -19.33
CA VAL A 253 5.79 -16.64 -18.86
C VAL A 253 5.64 -18.15 -18.71
N ILE A 254 4.56 -18.62 -18.09
CA ILE A 254 4.27 -20.05 -17.94
C ILE A 254 4.08 -20.72 -19.33
N VAL A 255 3.27 -20.11 -20.20
CA VAL A 255 3.04 -20.63 -21.56
C VAL A 255 4.34 -20.72 -22.33
N ALA A 256 5.20 -19.71 -22.26
CA ALA A 256 6.50 -19.70 -22.93
C ALA A 256 7.44 -20.80 -22.41
N LEU A 257 7.48 -21.01 -21.08
CA LEU A 257 8.27 -22.09 -20.48
C LEU A 257 7.76 -23.48 -20.88
N VAL A 258 6.44 -23.68 -20.90
CA VAL A 258 5.82 -24.93 -21.36
C VAL A 258 6.14 -25.17 -22.83
N ALA A 259 6.03 -24.15 -23.69
CA ALA A 259 6.39 -24.24 -25.09
C ALA A 259 7.88 -24.61 -25.29
N ALA A 260 8.77 -23.98 -24.50
CA ALA A 260 10.19 -24.31 -24.51
C ALA A 260 10.44 -25.78 -24.11
N MET A 261 9.77 -26.29 -23.09
CA MET A 261 9.86 -27.67 -22.65
C MET A 261 9.36 -28.63 -23.72
N VAL A 262 8.23 -28.34 -24.36
CA VAL A 262 7.68 -29.14 -25.46
C VAL A 262 8.68 -29.22 -26.65
N MET A 263 9.29 -28.09 -27.03
CA MET A 263 10.32 -28.07 -28.08
C MET A 263 11.50 -28.99 -27.75
N VAL A 264 11.94 -29.01 -26.50
CA VAL A 264 13.03 -29.88 -26.04
C VAL A 264 12.62 -31.36 -26.10
N VAL A 265 11.40 -31.69 -25.64
CA VAL A 265 10.88 -33.06 -25.70
C VAL A 265 10.78 -33.56 -27.17
N ILE A 266 10.24 -32.75 -28.07
CA ILE A 266 10.17 -33.06 -29.51
C ILE A 266 11.58 -33.28 -30.08
N SER A 267 12.54 -32.45 -29.68
CA SER A 267 13.92 -32.61 -30.13
C SER A 267 14.56 -33.88 -29.63
N TRP A 268 14.26 -34.29 -28.39
CA TRP A 268 14.73 -35.57 -27.85
C TRP A 268 14.24 -36.76 -28.66
N PHE A 269 12.95 -36.80 -29.00
CA PHE A 269 12.43 -37.87 -29.88
C PHE A 269 13.12 -37.91 -31.25
N LYS A 270 13.39 -36.72 -31.83
CA LYS A 270 14.06 -36.62 -33.15
C LYS A 270 15.56 -36.91 -33.14
N GLN A 271 16.21 -36.98 -31.97
CA GLN A 271 17.64 -37.32 -31.86
C GLN A 271 17.87 -38.81 -31.58
N VAL A 272 16.83 -39.56 -31.25
CA VAL A 272 16.88 -41.01 -31.00
C VAL A 272 16.76 -41.78 -32.30
N ASP A 273 16.19 -41.19 -33.36
CA ASP A 273 16.17 -41.70 -34.72
C ASP A 273 17.40 -41.21 -35.50
#